data_003dcd938d7d0e7aaf4178b94d3f6084
#
_entry.id   003dcd938d7d0e7aaf4178b94d3f6084
#
_cell.length_a   1.000
_cell.length_b   1.000
_cell.length_c   1.000
_cell.angle_alpha   90.00
_cell.angle_beta   90.00
_cell.angle_gamma   90.00
#
_symmetry.space_group_name_H-M   'P 1'
#
loop_
_entity.id
_entity.type
_entity.pdbx_description
1 polymer ?
#
loop_
_entity_poly.entity_id
_entity_poly.type
_entity_poly.pdbx_seq_one_letter_code
_entity_poly.pdbx_strand_id
1 'polypeptide(L)'
;NLGLISNYSCLNGVGINAISSITHYHSIGFQVAGITNVTGLNASGFQLSGIANVTGKDTKGITLAGLMNVTGNSSSGIAVSAIGNVAGLDAKGIFIGGLVTIAGRNSSGVHFAGLANVTKKTQKGVFIGGLMNVSGETLKGVQLTSLLNVAGTQNKGLQLAALGNIAVDNRGMQLGITN
;
A
#
# COMPACT_ATOMS: atom_id res chain seq x y z
N ASN A 1 -5.32 -13.02 -24.01
CA ASN A 1 -4.13 -12.88 -24.83
C ASN A 1 -2.93 -13.51 -24.13
N LEU A 2 -2.12 -14.28 -24.86
CA LEU A 2 -0.93 -14.97 -24.37
C LEU A 2 0.28 -14.46 -25.15
N GLY A 3 1.37 -14.11 -24.50
CA GLY A 3 2.56 -13.59 -25.17
C GLY A 3 3.81 -13.58 -24.29
N LEU A 4 4.94 -13.25 -24.88
CA LEU A 4 6.17 -12.95 -24.13
C LEU A 4 6.11 -11.54 -23.56
N ILE A 5 5.90 -10.57 -24.44
CA ILE A 5 5.68 -9.16 -24.12
C ILE A 5 4.43 -8.73 -24.89
N SER A 6 3.51 -8.10 -24.21
CA SER A 6 2.32 -7.54 -24.85
C SER A 6 2.22 -6.05 -24.59
N ASN A 7 1.81 -5.33 -25.61
CA ASN A 7 1.59 -3.90 -25.58
C ASN A 7 0.15 -3.62 -26.02
N TYR A 8 -0.64 -3.05 -25.13
CA TYR A 8 -2.04 -2.74 -25.33
C TYR A 8 -2.30 -1.25 -25.18
N SER A 9 -3.16 -0.71 -26.02
CA SER A 9 -3.76 0.60 -25.72
C SER A 9 -4.66 0.49 -24.49
N CYS A 10 -5.59 -0.47 -24.52
CA CYS A 10 -6.43 -0.86 -23.38
C CYS A 10 -6.49 -2.37 -23.29
N LEU A 11 -6.44 -2.91 -22.09
CA LEU A 11 -6.69 -4.33 -21.82
C LEU A 11 -8.07 -4.47 -21.17
N ASN A 12 -8.96 -5.21 -21.83
CA ASN A 12 -10.26 -5.59 -21.26
C ASN A 12 -10.40 -7.11 -21.35
N GLY A 13 -10.30 -7.79 -20.21
CA GLY A 13 -10.33 -9.26 -20.13
C GLY A 13 -9.05 -9.84 -19.56
N VAL A 14 -8.42 -10.81 -20.24
CA VAL A 14 -7.27 -11.56 -19.73
C VAL A 14 -6.02 -11.34 -20.58
N GLY A 15 -4.96 -10.86 -19.95
CA GLY A 15 -3.60 -10.76 -20.52
C GLY A 15 -2.62 -11.57 -19.68
N ILE A 16 -1.98 -12.57 -20.28
CA ILE A 16 -0.96 -13.39 -19.65
C ILE A 16 0.32 -13.29 -20.48
N ASN A 17 1.39 -12.87 -19.85
CA ASN A 17 2.66 -12.64 -20.53
C ASN A 17 3.82 -13.24 -19.74
N ALA A 18 4.77 -13.87 -20.42
CA ALA A 18 5.90 -14.51 -19.74
C ALA A 18 6.86 -13.45 -19.15
N ILE A 19 7.01 -12.31 -19.79
CA ILE A 19 7.93 -11.24 -19.35
C ILE A 19 7.14 -10.03 -18.87
N SER A 20 6.51 -9.28 -19.77
CA SER A 20 5.89 -8.00 -19.43
C SER A 20 4.55 -7.79 -20.12
N SER A 21 3.64 -7.16 -19.39
CA SER A 21 2.37 -6.69 -19.91
C SER A 21 2.28 -5.18 -19.75
N ILE A 22 2.24 -4.46 -20.87
CA ILE A 22 2.19 -3.01 -20.91
C ILE A 22 0.82 -2.58 -21.44
N THR A 23 0.13 -1.75 -20.68
CA THR A 23 -1.15 -1.16 -21.06
C THR A 23 -1.04 0.36 -20.96
N HIS A 24 -1.25 1.08 -22.07
CA HIS A 24 -1.03 2.53 -22.08
C HIS A 24 -2.09 3.32 -21.32
N TYR A 25 -3.34 2.90 -21.39
CA TYR A 25 -4.44 3.62 -20.73
C TYR A 25 -5.04 2.81 -19.57
N HIS A 26 -5.96 1.92 -19.85
CA HIS A 26 -6.73 1.23 -18.81
C HIS A 26 -6.59 -0.29 -18.93
N SER A 27 -6.36 -0.94 -17.80
CA SER A 27 -6.40 -2.38 -17.67
C SER A 27 -7.61 -2.77 -16.82
N ILE A 28 -8.52 -3.59 -17.38
CA ILE A 28 -9.70 -4.11 -16.69
C ILE A 28 -9.72 -5.63 -16.84
N GLY A 29 -9.72 -6.36 -15.73
CA GLY A 29 -9.78 -7.82 -15.71
C GLY A 29 -8.53 -8.44 -15.09
N PHE A 30 -7.94 -9.45 -15.75
CA PHE A 30 -6.78 -10.20 -15.28
C PHE A 30 -5.53 -9.83 -16.07
N GLN A 31 -4.52 -9.36 -15.40
CA GLN A 31 -3.21 -9.06 -15.97
C GLN A 31 -2.13 -9.83 -15.20
N VAL A 32 -1.44 -10.73 -15.90
CA VAL A 32 -0.38 -11.57 -15.33
C VAL A 32 0.88 -11.41 -16.14
N ALA A 33 1.99 -11.15 -15.50
CA ALA A 33 3.30 -11.11 -16.13
C ALA A 33 4.38 -11.77 -15.27
N GLY A 34 5.32 -12.46 -15.91
CA GLY A 34 6.43 -13.08 -15.21
C GLY A 34 7.35 -12.05 -14.52
N ILE A 35 7.50 -10.86 -15.08
CA ILE A 35 8.34 -9.81 -14.52
C ILE A 35 7.49 -8.61 -14.11
N THR A 36 6.88 -7.88 -15.05
CA THR A 36 6.20 -6.62 -14.73
C THR A 36 4.86 -6.46 -15.43
N ASN A 37 3.87 -5.91 -14.71
CA ASN A 37 2.70 -5.30 -15.27
C ASN A 37 2.81 -3.77 -15.19
N VAL A 38 2.62 -3.09 -16.31
CA VAL A 38 2.61 -1.63 -16.36
C VAL A 38 1.28 -1.16 -16.94
N THR A 39 0.59 -0.28 -16.23
CA THR A 39 -0.66 0.35 -16.69
C THR A 39 -0.50 1.87 -16.59
N GLY A 40 -0.60 2.57 -17.71
CA GLY A 40 -0.33 4.02 -17.78
C GLY A 40 -1.32 4.87 -16.99
N LEU A 41 -2.59 4.51 -16.96
CA LEU A 41 -3.61 5.24 -16.19
C LEU A 41 -4.19 4.39 -15.08
N ASN A 42 -5.29 3.69 -15.32
CA ASN A 42 -6.03 2.99 -14.27
C ASN A 42 -6.01 1.48 -14.47
N ALA A 43 -5.78 0.75 -13.38
CA ALA A 43 -5.89 -0.69 -13.35
C ALA A 43 -7.06 -1.13 -12.47
N SER A 44 -7.88 -2.04 -12.98
CA SER A 44 -9.03 -2.59 -12.24
C SER A 44 -9.12 -4.09 -12.42
N GLY A 45 -9.26 -4.81 -11.32
CA GLY A 45 -9.35 -6.27 -11.31
C GLY A 45 -8.16 -6.92 -10.62
N PHE A 46 -7.53 -7.88 -11.29
CA PHE A 46 -6.42 -8.67 -10.73
C PHE A 46 -5.13 -8.43 -11.50
N GLN A 47 -4.09 -8.05 -10.79
CA GLN A 47 -2.74 -7.93 -11.34
C GLN A 47 -1.77 -8.83 -10.56
N LEU A 48 -1.02 -9.66 -11.27
CA LEU A 48 0.04 -10.51 -10.71
C LEU A 48 1.32 -10.35 -11.50
N SER A 49 2.41 -10.08 -10.82
CA SER A 49 3.74 -10.00 -11.43
C SER A 49 4.83 -10.62 -10.54
N GLY A 50 5.87 -11.15 -11.18
CA GLY A 50 7.02 -11.68 -10.46
C GLY A 50 7.86 -10.60 -9.77
N ILE A 51 7.93 -9.39 -10.33
CA ILE A 51 8.69 -8.28 -9.75
C ILE A 51 7.77 -7.13 -9.36
N ALA A 52 7.13 -6.46 -10.31
CA ALA A 52 6.40 -5.25 -9.98
C ALA A 52 5.10 -5.06 -10.77
N ASN A 53 4.06 -4.57 -10.09
CA ASN A 53 2.91 -3.94 -10.72
C ASN A 53 3.02 -2.43 -10.59
N VAL A 54 2.97 -1.73 -11.72
CA VAL A 54 3.06 -0.27 -11.78
C VAL A 54 1.80 0.29 -12.46
N THR A 55 1.11 1.17 -11.77
CA THR A 55 -0.08 1.86 -12.29
C THR A 55 0.11 3.36 -12.16
N GLY A 56 -0.03 4.08 -13.26
CA GLY A 56 0.24 5.52 -13.32
C GLY A 56 -0.74 6.38 -12.52
N LYS A 57 -2.01 5.97 -12.42
CA LYS A 57 -3.01 6.68 -11.62
C LYS A 57 -3.61 5.79 -10.54
N ASP A 58 -4.77 5.20 -10.80
CA ASP A 58 -5.54 4.50 -9.77
C ASP A 58 -5.54 2.99 -9.97
N THR A 59 -5.42 2.27 -8.87
CA THR A 59 -5.55 0.81 -8.84
C THR A 59 -6.77 0.42 -8.02
N LYS A 60 -7.60 -0.49 -8.55
CA LYS A 60 -8.74 -1.08 -7.85
C LYS A 60 -8.75 -2.59 -7.99
N GLY A 61 -8.82 -3.30 -6.89
CA GLY A 61 -8.91 -4.76 -6.89
C GLY A 61 -7.76 -5.42 -6.16
N ILE A 62 -7.16 -6.46 -6.74
CA ILE A 62 -6.09 -7.25 -6.11
C ILE A 62 -4.81 -7.09 -6.91
N THR A 63 -3.75 -6.65 -6.24
CA THR A 63 -2.40 -6.52 -6.82
C THR A 63 -1.41 -7.34 -6.03
N LEU A 64 -0.78 -8.29 -6.69
CA LEU A 64 0.24 -9.17 -6.10
C LEU A 64 1.54 -9.01 -6.87
N ALA A 65 2.60 -8.67 -6.19
CA ALA A 65 3.94 -8.52 -6.78
C ALA A 65 5.00 -9.25 -5.95
N GLY A 66 5.97 -9.85 -6.59
CA GLY A 66 7.09 -10.44 -5.90
C GLY A 66 7.89 -9.40 -5.11
N LEU A 67 8.10 -8.20 -5.63
CA LEU A 67 8.82 -7.15 -4.91
C LEU A 67 7.95 -5.94 -4.57
N MET A 68 7.33 -5.26 -5.55
CA MET A 68 6.65 -3.98 -5.29
C MET A 68 5.35 -3.80 -6.06
N ASN A 69 4.36 -3.19 -5.41
CA ASN A 69 3.21 -2.59 -6.05
C ASN A 69 3.31 -1.06 -5.95
N VAL A 70 3.27 -0.37 -7.09
CA VAL A 70 3.37 1.09 -7.17
C VAL A 70 2.14 1.65 -7.87
N THR A 71 1.46 2.56 -7.23
CA THR A 71 0.30 3.26 -7.76
C THR A 71 0.53 4.77 -7.65
N GLY A 72 0.46 5.49 -8.75
CA GLY A 72 0.75 6.93 -8.81
C GLY A 72 -0.21 7.79 -7.98
N ASN A 73 -1.49 7.44 -7.95
CA ASN A 73 -2.49 8.13 -7.13
C ASN A 73 -3.02 7.23 -6.01
N SER A 74 -4.19 6.63 -6.21
CA SER A 74 -4.88 5.88 -5.15
C SER A 74 -4.93 4.40 -5.43
N SER A 75 -4.59 3.60 -4.43
CA SER A 75 -4.72 2.16 -4.47
C SER A 75 -5.84 1.71 -3.54
N SER A 76 -6.75 0.87 -4.07
CA SER A 76 -7.97 0.44 -3.38
C SER A 76 -8.20 -1.06 -3.55
N GLY A 77 -8.31 -1.78 -2.46
CA GLY A 77 -8.50 -3.23 -2.44
C GLY A 77 -7.42 -3.96 -1.67
N ILE A 78 -6.80 -4.97 -2.27
CA ILE A 78 -5.75 -5.78 -1.64
C ILE A 78 -4.44 -5.60 -2.41
N ALA A 79 -3.38 -5.21 -1.73
CA ALA A 79 -2.05 -5.11 -2.30
C ALA A 79 -1.05 -5.90 -1.45
N VAL A 80 -0.37 -6.87 -2.06
CA VAL A 80 0.63 -7.72 -1.39
C VAL A 80 1.94 -7.71 -2.16
N SER A 81 3.03 -7.53 -1.45
CA SER A 81 4.39 -7.54 -2.01
C SER A 81 5.44 -7.91 -0.97
N ALA A 82 6.57 -8.46 -1.42
CA ALA A 82 7.66 -8.83 -0.50
C ALA A 82 8.42 -7.61 0.03
N ILE A 83 8.59 -6.55 -0.75
CA ILE A 83 9.27 -5.34 -0.30
C ILE A 83 8.24 -4.29 0.12
N GLY A 84 7.42 -3.82 -0.81
CA GLY A 84 6.56 -2.73 -0.43
C GLY A 84 5.40 -2.39 -1.36
N ASN A 85 4.40 -1.76 -0.77
CA ASN A 85 3.28 -1.18 -1.48
C ASN A 85 3.33 0.33 -1.36
N VAL A 86 3.29 1.03 -2.50
CA VAL A 86 3.35 2.50 -2.56
C VAL A 86 2.11 3.04 -3.26
N ALA A 87 1.41 3.93 -2.60
CA ALA A 87 0.34 4.73 -3.19
C ALA A 87 0.72 6.22 -3.09
N GLY A 88 0.74 6.93 -4.20
CA GLY A 88 1.13 8.34 -4.25
C GLY A 88 0.18 9.26 -3.48
N LEU A 89 -1.10 8.89 -3.36
CA LEU A 89 -2.10 9.61 -2.57
C LEU A 89 -2.71 8.70 -1.50
N ASP A 90 -3.76 7.96 -1.81
CA ASP A 90 -4.53 7.23 -0.82
C ASP A 90 -4.34 5.71 -0.96
N ALA A 91 -4.18 5.04 0.17
CA ALA A 91 -4.18 3.59 0.27
C ALA A 91 -5.41 3.12 1.06
N LYS A 92 -6.33 2.37 0.41
CA LYS A 92 -7.60 1.94 1.00
C LYS A 92 -7.79 0.44 0.88
N GLY A 93 -7.92 -0.26 1.99
CA GLY A 93 -8.17 -1.70 2.02
C GLY A 93 -7.11 -2.47 2.81
N ILE A 94 -6.62 -3.58 2.28
CA ILE A 94 -5.62 -4.44 2.93
C ILE A 94 -4.29 -4.31 2.18
N PHE A 95 -3.28 -3.85 2.86
CA PHE A 95 -1.93 -3.68 2.32
C PHE A 95 -0.94 -4.49 3.15
N ILE A 96 -0.27 -5.43 2.50
CA ILE A 96 0.77 -6.27 3.11
C ILE A 96 2.07 -6.05 2.35
N GLY A 97 3.00 -5.38 2.99
CA GLY A 97 4.37 -5.19 2.50
C GLY A 97 5.36 -5.91 3.39
N GLY A 98 6.25 -6.73 2.84
CA GLY A 98 7.26 -7.41 3.63
C GLY A 98 8.16 -6.44 4.41
N LEU A 99 8.46 -5.26 3.85
CA LEU A 99 9.22 -4.21 4.53
C LEU A 99 8.35 -2.97 4.79
N VAL A 100 7.76 -2.36 3.76
CA VAL A 100 7.09 -1.06 3.93
C VAL A 100 5.72 -0.98 3.24
N THR A 101 4.83 -0.17 3.82
CA THR A 101 3.65 0.34 3.12
C THR A 101 3.62 1.87 3.22
N ILE A 102 3.49 2.54 2.08
CA ILE A 102 3.58 4.01 2.00
C ILE A 102 2.34 4.58 1.33
N ALA A 103 1.75 5.60 1.93
CA ALA A 103 0.71 6.40 1.33
C ALA A 103 1.06 7.90 1.40
N GLY A 104 1.05 8.55 0.27
CA GLY A 104 1.41 9.98 0.14
C GLY A 104 0.39 10.94 0.74
N ARG A 105 -0.83 10.48 1.06
CA ARG A 105 -1.85 11.29 1.71
C ARG A 105 -2.52 10.54 2.85
N ASN A 106 -3.45 9.64 2.60
CA ASN A 106 -4.18 8.94 3.64
C ASN A 106 -4.10 7.42 3.48
N SER A 107 -4.11 6.72 4.60
CA SER A 107 -4.27 5.28 4.64
C SER A 107 -5.54 4.89 5.40
N SER A 108 -6.29 3.92 4.87
CA SER A 108 -7.46 3.40 5.57
C SER A 108 -7.61 1.89 5.37
N GLY A 109 -8.01 1.19 6.43
CA GLY A 109 -8.17 -0.26 6.44
C GLY A 109 -7.13 -0.96 7.30
N VAL A 110 -6.55 -2.05 6.81
CA VAL A 110 -5.54 -2.83 7.51
C VAL A 110 -4.22 -2.78 6.75
N HIS A 111 -3.19 -2.29 7.37
CA HIS A 111 -1.86 -2.18 6.80
C HIS A 111 -0.85 -2.94 7.65
N PHE A 112 -0.17 -3.89 7.03
CA PHE A 112 0.89 -4.68 7.65
C PHE A 112 2.22 -4.45 6.92
N ALA A 113 3.26 -4.13 7.67
CA ALA A 113 4.61 -3.99 7.14
C ALA A 113 5.64 -4.57 8.12
N GLY A 114 6.63 -5.30 7.61
CA GLY A 114 7.69 -5.87 8.43
C GLY A 114 8.55 -4.81 9.12
N LEU A 115 8.75 -3.65 8.49
CA LEU A 115 9.48 -2.53 9.09
C LEU A 115 8.54 -1.36 9.42
N ALA A 116 7.93 -0.75 8.41
CA ALA A 116 7.22 0.50 8.63
C ALA A 116 5.96 0.70 7.79
N ASN A 117 4.91 1.24 8.42
CA ASN A 117 3.79 1.85 7.72
C ASN A 117 3.92 3.36 7.80
N VAL A 118 3.99 4.03 6.64
CA VAL A 118 4.16 5.49 6.57
C VAL A 118 3.00 6.11 5.81
N THR A 119 2.35 7.07 6.45
CA THR A 119 1.28 7.85 5.84
C THR A 119 1.54 9.33 6.08
N LYS A 120 1.53 10.13 5.03
CA LYS A 120 1.88 11.55 5.15
C LYS A 120 0.85 12.35 5.94
N LYS A 121 -0.43 11.98 5.88
CA LYS A 121 -1.49 12.70 6.61
C LYS A 121 -2.19 11.82 7.63
N THR A 122 -3.31 11.20 7.26
CA THR A 122 -4.18 10.50 8.20
C THR A 122 -4.12 8.99 8.03
N GLN A 123 -3.95 8.30 9.14
CA GLN A 123 -4.16 6.85 9.25
C GLN A 123 -5.52 6.57 9.89
N LYS A 124 -6.32 5.70 9.25
CA LYS A 124 -7.64 5.27 9.74
C LYS A 124 -7.78 3.76 9.65
N GLY A 125 -7.85 3.07 10.78
CA GLY A 125 -7.95 1.62 10.82
C GLY A 125 -6.84 0.98 11.64
N VAL A 126 -6.29 -0.16 11.19
CA VAL A 126 -5.27 -0.93 11.92
C VAL A 126 -3.95 -0.91 11.15
N PHE A 127 -2.90 -0.50 11.83
CA PHE A 127 -1.56 -0.40 11.28
C PHE A 127 -0.59 -1.19 12.15
N ILE A 128 -0.04 -2.25 11.58
CA ILE A 128 0.92 -3.14 12.26
C ILE A 128 2.26 -3.01 11.55
N GLY A 129 3.22 -2.43 12.23
CA GLY A 129 4.60 -2.29 11.75
C GLY A 129 5.58 -3.04 12.65
N GLY A 130 6.56 -3.72 12.09
CA GLY A 130 7.58 -4.38 12.89
C GLY A 130 8.37 -3.40 13.75
N LEU A 131 8.81 -2.27 13.18
CA LEU A 131 9.57 -1.26 13.90
C LEU A 131 8.77 0.01 14.15
N MET A 132 8.07 0.55 13.15
CA MET A 132 7.39 1.84 13.33
C MET A 132 6.13 2.00 12.48
N ASN A 133 5.19 2.79 13.01
CA ASN A 133 4.08 3.35 12.26
C ASN A 133 4.12 4.87 12.35
N VAL A 134 4.01 5.54 11.21
CA VAL A 134 4.05 7.00 11.14
C VAL A 134 2.80 7.53 10.45
N SER A 135 2.05 8.35 11.16
CA SER A 135 1.01 9.21 10.64
C SER A 135 1.49 10.65 10.73
N GLY A 136 1.67 11.34 9.61
CA GLY A 136 2.20 12.70 9.60
C GLY A 136 1.28 13.75 10.25
N GLU A 137 -0.02 13.50 10.24
CA GLU A 137 -1.00 14.39 10.89
C GLU A 137 -1.79 13.64 11.96
N THR A 138 -2.78 12.83 11.59
CA THR A 138 -3.75 12.27 12.54
C THR A 138 -3.84 10.74 12.48
N LEU A 139 -3.83 10.11 13.63
CA LEU A 139 -4.23 8.72 13.80
C LEU A 139 -5.71 8.64 14.23
N LYS A 140 -6.50 7.80 13.52
CA LYS A 140 -7.88 7.43 13.86
C LYS A 140 -8.03 5.92 13.82
N GLY A 141 -7.46 5.22 14.79
CA GLY A 141 -7.49 3.75 14.79
C GLY A 141 -6.43 3.17 15.70
N VAL A 142 -5.78 2.09 15.27
CA VAL A 142 -4.79 1.37 16.08
C VAL A 142 -3.44 1.36 15.35
N GLN A 143 -2.41 1.76 16.04
CA GLN A 143 -1.01 1.53 15.65
C GLN A 143 -0.36 0.55 16.61
N LEU A 144 0.22 -0.50 16.09
CA LEU A 144 0.94 -1.53 16.84
C LEU A 144 2.35 -1.71 16.29
N THR A 145 3.37 -1.55 17.13
CA THR A 145 4.78 -1.72 16.75
C THR A 145 5.64 -2.26 17.86
N SER A 146 6.83 -2.75 17.50
CA SER A 146 7.84 -3.09 18.49
C SER A 146 8.57 -1.85 19.03
N LEU A 147 8.83 -0.83 18.21
CA LEU A 147 9.64 0.31 18.66
C LEU A 147 8.80 1.58 18.83
N LEU A 148 8.32 2.17 17.73
CA LEU A 148 7.80 3.54 17.78
C LEU A 148 6.52 3.74 16.97
N ASN A 149 5.50 4.34 17.57
CA ASN A 149 4.34 4.89 16.89
C ASN A 149 4.37 6.41 16.91
N VAL A 150 4.11 7.03 15.77
CA VAL A 150 4.09 8.49 15.64
C VAL A 150 2.75 8.95 15.05
N ALA A 151 2.11 9.88 15.72
CA ALA A 151 1.02 10.71 15.19
C ALA A 151 1.46 12.17 15.23
N GLY A 152 1.84 12.73 14.07
CA GLY A 152 2.52 14.02 14.00
C GLY A 152 1.73 15.22 14.55
N THR A 153 0.40 15.16 14.53
CA THR A 153 -0.44 16.21 15.12
C THR A 153 -1.35 15.66 16.19
N GLN A 154 -2.18 14.65 15.89
CA GLN A 154 -3.21 14.20 16.81
C GLN A 154 -3.37 12.68 16.83
N ASN A 155 -3.36 12.10 18.02
CA ASN A 155 -3.81 10.73 18.26
C ASN A 155 -5.26 10.72 18.73
N LYS A 156 -6.16 10.11 17.95
CA LYS A 156 -7.57 9.82 18.31
C LYS A 156 -7.84 8.32 18.36
N GLY A 157 -6.84 7.53 18.66
CA GLY A 157 -6.92 6.07 18.63
C GLY A 157 -6.06 5.44 19.70
N LEU A 158 -5.61 4.23 19.43
CA LEU A 158 -4.73 3.45 20.31
C LEU A 158 -3.36 3.32 19.65
N GLN A 159 -2.33 3.70 20.39
CA GLN A 159 -0.93 3.45 20.04
C GLN A 159 -0.31 2.50 21.04
N LEU A 160 0.19 1.37 20.56
CA LEU A 160 0.88 0.35 21.33
C LEU A 160 2.30 0.19 20.77
N ALA A 161 3.30 0.50 21.56
CA ALA A 161 4.70 0.31 21.20
C ALA A 161 5.50 -0.19 22.40
N ALA A 162 6.50 -1.04 22.19
CA ALA A 162 7.33 -1.46 23.28
C ALA A 162 8.18 -0.31 23.84
N LEU A 163 8.75 0.55 22.97
CA LEU A 163 9.55 1.68 23.40
C LEU A 163 8.73 2.96 23.57
N GLY A 164 8.08 3.44 22.52
CA GLY A 164 7.44 4.74 22.65
C GLY A 164 6.32 5.05 21.69
N ASN A 165 5.46 5.97 22.13
CA ASN A 165 4.41 6.55 21.32
C ASN A 165 4.53 8.06 21.36
N ILE A 166 4.41 8.71 20.21
CA ILE A 166 4.54 10.18 20.08
C ILE A 166 3.28 10.73 19.46
N ALA A 167 2.68 11.73 20.10
CA ALA A 167 1.64 12.56 19.53
C ALA A 167 1.72 13.96 20.11
N VAL A 168 1.48 15.01 19.32
CA VAL A 168 1.45 16.39 19.82
C VAL A 168 0.19 16.63 20.66
N ASP A 169 -0.96 16.18 20.17
CA ASP A 169 -2.24 16.21 20.91
C ASP A 169 -2.75 14.76 21.06
N ASN A 170 -2.72 14.23 22.28
CA ASN A 170 -3.19 12.88 22.56
C ASN A 170 -4.61 12.91 23.10
N ARG A 171 -5.58 12.54 22.28
CA ARG A 171 -6.99 12.33 22.66
C ARG A 171 -7.39 10.86 22.63
N GLY A 172 -6.44 9.98 22.57
CA GLY A 172 -6.59 8.53 22.58
C GLY A 172 -5.84 7.88 23.73
N MET A 173 -5.43 6.64 23.51
CA MET A 173 -4.63 5.87 24.47
C MET A 173 -3.24 5.60 23.88
N GLN A 174 -2.23 5.73 24.71
CA GLN A 174 -0.86 5.35 24.39
C GLN A 174 -0.36 4.39 25.46
N LEU A 175 0.24 3.27 25.04
CA LEU A 175 0.87 2.29 25.91
C LEU A 175 2.28 2.00 25.38
N GLY A 176 3.28 2.28 26.18
CA GLY A 176 4.70 2.13 25.88
C GLY A 176 5.54 2.54 27.08
N ILE A 177 6.85 2.34 27.00
CA ILE A 177 7.78 2.79 28.05
C ILE A 177 7.78 4.34 28.14
N THR A 178 7.72 4.98 26.97
CA THR A 178 7.62 6.44 26.84
C THR A 178 6.39 6.84 26.03
N ASN A 179 5.64 7.83 26.51
CA ASN A 179 4.44 8.34 25.87
C ASN A 179 4.38 9.87 25.97
#